data_491770696c0e36a71a59bd51f11a31f1
#
_entry.id   491770696c0e36a71a59bd51f11a31f1
#
_cell.length_a   1.000
_cell.length_b   1.000
_cell.length_c   1.000
_cell.angle_alpha   90.00
_cell.angle_beta   90.00
_cell.angle_gamma   90.00
#
_symmetry.space_group_name_H-M   'P 1'
#
loop_
_entity.id
_entity.type
_entity.pdbx_description
1 polymer ?
#
loop_
_entity_poly.entity_id
_entity_poly.type
_entity_poly.pdbx_seq_one_letter_code
_entity_poly.pdbx_strand_id
1 'polypeptide(L)'
;YSGVFNGQGHRITGLNFSAATTELFGLLNVRGVIKNLQLIDVNLYGSSGSAAGIVEQNEGQIIACSVTGKISAYGRTCGIAYSNYGDITACWFNGTLKKDESGAIVRYNYAYVTSCYWGGNAEQGVFSNLGGEVDGGAKVDGATVKWQTAVDGMNTALTGNDYQWTLGTGGLPVLKRNNNEP
;
A
#
# COMPACT_ATOMS: atom_id res chain seq x y z
N TYR A 1 -7.91 6.94 13.71
CA TYR A 1 -9.08 6.91 12.86
C TYR A 1 -9.82 5.58 13.02
N SER A 2 -11.13 5.61 13.23
CA SER A 2 -11.92 4.42 13.54
C SER A 2 -13.14 4.24 12.59
N GLY A 3 -13.24 5.07 11.57
CA GLY A 3 -14.31 5.05 10.58
C GLY A 3 -13.94 4.30 9.30
N VAL A 4 -14.79 4.41 8.29
CA VAL A 4 -14.50 3.90 6.93
C VAL A 4 -14.11 5.06 6.04
N PHE A 5 -12.89 5.04 5.54
CA PHE A 5 -12.43 5.92 4.47
C PHE A 5 -12.45 5.13 3.17
N ASN A 6 -13.47 5.35 2.37
CA ASN A 6 -13.58 4.74 1.04
C ASN A 6 -13.23 5.76 -0.03
N GLY A 7 -12.09 5.58 -0.69
CA GLY A 7 -11.63 6.44 -1.77
C GLY A 7 -12.46 6.32 -3.06
N GLN A 8 -13.35 5.33 -3.15
CA GLN A 8 -14.24 5.11 -4.31
C GLN A 8 -13.51 5.05 -5.65
N GLY A 9 -12.27 4.51 -5.65
CA GLY A 9 -11.42 4.46 -6.82
C GLY A 9 -10.78 5.80 -7.21
N HIS A 10 -11.04 6.87 -6.45
CA HIS A 10 -10.42 8.17 -6.71
C HIS A 10 -8.93 8.19 -6.39
N ARG A 11 -8.26 9.20 -6.93
CA ARG A 11 -6.82 9.43 -6.79
C ARG A 11 -6.55 10.73 -6.05
N ILE A 12 -5.56 10.69 -5.16
CA ILE A 12 -4.92 11.88 -4.62
C ILE A 12 -3.56 11.97 -5.30
N THR A 13 -3.33 13.03 -6.05
CA THR A 13 -2.12 13.18 -6.89
C THR A 13 -1.25 14.31 -6.39
N GLY A 14 0.08 14.08 -6.41
CA GLY A 14 1.07 15.11 -6.11
C GLY A 14 1.11 15.52 -4.63
N LEU A 15 0.73 14.61 -3.72
CA LEU A 15 0.83 14.87 -2.28
C LEU A 15 2.29 15.11 -1.91
N ASN A 16 2.60 16.32 -1.45
CA ASN A 16 3.96 16.76 -1.18
C ASN A 16 4.01 17.46 0.17
N PHE A 17 4.62 16.80 1.16
CA PHE A 17 4.85 17.41 2.45
C PHE A 17 6.03 16.80 3.21
N SER A 18 6.51 17.57 4.19
CA SER A 18 7.60 17.21 5.07
C SER A 18 7.20 17.51 6.52
N ALA A 19 7.35 16.52 7.37
CA ALA A 19 7.07 16.62 8.80
C ALA A 19 8.05 15.75 9.60
N ALA A 20 7.93 15.72 10.91
CA ALA A 20 8.76 14.87 11.77
C ALA A 20 8.56 13.39 11.40
N THR A 21 7.31 12.94 11.31
CA THR A 21 6.86 11.72 10.64
C THR A 21 5.91 12.10 9.52
N THR A 22 5.74 11.24 8.53
CA THR A 22 5.02 11.61 7.30
C THR A 22 4.21 10.44 6.79
N GLU A 23 2.91 10.55 6.89
CA GLU A 23 1.90 9.59 6.45
C GLU A 23 0.54 10.29 6.25
N LEU A 24 -0.38 9.65 5.53
CA LEU A 24 -1.74 10.19 5.35
C LEU A 24 -2.60 10.02 6.61
N PHE A 25 -2.43 8.91 7.33
CA PHE A 25 -3.09 8.63 8.60
C PHE A 25 -2.07 8.15 9.64
N GLY A 26 -2.06 8.72 10.86
CA GLY A 26 -1.17 8.28 11.93
C GLY A 26 -1.54 6.88 12.43
N LEU A 27 -2.72 6.70 13.01
CA LEU A 27 -3.23 5.44 13.54
C LEU A 27 -4.57 5.06 12.90
N LEU A 28 -4.65 3.86 12.35
CA LEU A 28 -5.90 3.20 11.97
C LEU A 28 -6.28 2.19 13.05
N ASN A 29 -7.34 2.49 13.78
CA ASN A 29 -7.83 1.67 14.89
C ASN A 29 -8.48 0.36 14.41
N VAL A 30 -8.70 -0.59 15.32
CA VAL A 30 -9.25 -1.93 15.05
C VAL A 30 -10.57 -1.96 14.28
N ARG A 31 -11.37 -0.91 14.32
CA ARG A 31 -12.62 -0.76 13.54
C ARG A 31 -12.45 0.12 12.30
N GLY A 32 -11.27 0.67 12.10
CA GLY A 32 -10.97 1.56 10.98
C GLY A 32 -10.79 0.78 9.69
N VAL A 33 -11.28 1.33 8.60
CA VAL A 33 -11.09 0.78 7.25
C VAL A 33 -10.65 1.89 6.31
N ILE A 34 -9.55 1.69 5.60
CA ILE A 34 -9.13 2.52 4.46
C ILE A 34 -9.21 1.63 3.23
N LYS A 35 -10.02 2.01 2.24
CA LYS A 35 -10.20 1.19 1.04
C LYS A 35 -10.35 1.98 -0.25
N ASN A 36 -10.00 1.33 -1.36
CA ASN A 36 -10.22 1.83 -2.73
C ASN A 36 -9.60 3.21 -2.98
N LEU A 37 -8.39 3.44 -2.49
CA LEU A 37 -7.68 4.72 -2.56
C LEU A 37 -6.37 4.56 -3.32
N GLN A 38 -6.08 5.50 -4.22
CA GLN A 38 -4.81 5.56 -4.93
C GLN A 38 -4.08 6.87 -4.62
N LEU A 39 -2.87 6.80 -4.09
CA LEU A 39 -1.96 7.92 -3.93
C LEU A 39 -0.96 7.92 -5.08
N ILE A 40 -0.99 8.95 -5.91
CA ILE A 40 -0.20 9.02 -7.14
C ILE A 40 0.83 10.14 -7.07
N ASP A 41 2.08 9.81 -7.42
CA ASP A 41 3.20 10.74 -7.47
C ASP A 41 3.40 11.51 -6.15
N VAL A 42 3.38 10.77 -5.04
CA VAL A 42 3.67 11.36 -3.74
C VAL A 42 5.14 11.74 -3.62
N ASN A 43 5.43 12.80 -2.86
CA ASN A 43 6.78 13.18 -2.44
C ASN A 43 6.77 13.46 -0.94
N LEU A 44 7.02 12.44 -0.15
CA LEU A 44 6.93 12.48 1.30
C LEU A 44 8.32 12.44 1.92
N TYR A 45 8.56 13.31 2.93
CA TYR A 45 9.83 13.38 3.62
C TYR A 45 9.66 13.47 5.14
N GLY A 46 10.02 12.39 5.84
CA GLY A 46 10.11 12.36 7.31
C GLY A 46 11.41 12.99 7.81
N SER A 47 11.35 14.22 8.30
CA SER A 47 12.54 15.03 8.59
C SER A 47 13.33 14.60 9.84
N SER A 48 12.72 13.86 10.76
CA SER A 48 13.39 13.36 11.98
C SER A 48 12.96 11.94 12.37
N GLY A 49 11.97 11.38 11.72
CA GLY A 49 11.40 10.05 12.02
C GLY A 49 11.25 9.18 10.78
N SER A 50 10.18 8.40 10.76
CA SER A 50 9.80 7.51 9.67
C SER A 50 8.88 8.19 8.66
N ALA A 51 8.65 7.52 7.53
CA ALA A 51 7.64 7.92 6.57
C ALA A 51 6.92 6.68 6.00
N ALA A 52 5.60 6.77 5.88
CA ALA A 52 4.74 5.78 5.27
C ALA A 52 3.82 6.44 4.24
N GLY A 53 3.39 5.70 3.23
CA GLY A 53 2.47 6.26 2.24
C GLY A 53 1.08 6.48 2.80
N ILE A 54 0.53 5.50 3.51
CA ILE A 54 -0.86 5.55 3.98
C ILE A 54 -0.93 5.72 5.49
N VAL A 55 -0.33 4.84 6.28
CA VAL A 55 -0.52 4.84 7.73
C VAL A 55 0.77 4.54 8.50
N GLU A 56 0.97 5.18 9.65
CA GLU A 56 2.05 4.81 10.56
C GLU A 56 1.75 3.48 11.24
N GLN A 57 0.57 3.34 11.86
CA GLN A 57 0.16 2.11 12.54
C GLN A 57 -1.21 1.65 12.08
N ASN A 58 -1.28 0.44 11.54
CA ASN A 58 -2.51 -0.22 11.14
C ASN A 58 -2.93 -1.25 12.19
N GLU A 59 -4.06 -1.04 12.85
CA GLU A 59 -4.76 -2.03 13.68
C GLU A 59 -6.08 -2.49 13.04
N GLY A 60 -6.49 -1.85 11.94
CA GLY A 60 -7.73 -2.09 11.21
C GLY A 60 -7.51 -2.80 9.87
N GLN A 61 -8.14 -2.29 8.82
CA GLN A 61 -8.09 -2.89 7.50
C GLN A 61 -7.67 -1.86 6.43
N ILE A 62 -6.70 -2.24 5.59
CA ILE A 62 -6.32 -1.48 4.39
C ILE A 62 -6.55 -2.38 3.18
N ILE A 63 -7.48 -2.00 2.30
CA ILE A 63 -7.97 -2.86 1.22
C ILE A 63 -7.91 -2.12 -0.11
N ALA A 64 -7.35 -2.74 -1.15
CA ALA A 64 -7.32 -2.18 -2.51
C ALA A 64 -6.79 -0.74 -2.54
N CYS A 65 -5.66 -0.51 -1.90
CA CYS A 65 -5.00 0.80 -1.88
C CYS A 65 -3.66 0.75 -2.60
N SER A 66 -3.23 1.86 -3.15
CA SER A 66 -1.94 1.94 -3.82
C SER A 66 -1.21 3.25 -3.57
N VAL A 67 0.11 3.18 -3.68
CA VAL A 67 0.98 4.36 -3.56
C VAL A 67 2.04 4.32 -4.65
N THR A 68 2.21 5.44 -5.35
CA THR A 68 3.34 5.67 -6.27
C THR A 68 4.07 6.96 -5.92
N GLY A 69 5.35 7.05 -6.26
CA GLY A 69 6.14 8.24 -6.06
C GLY A 69 7.37 8.01 -5.17
N LYS A 70 7.78 9.03 -4.44
CA LYS A 70 8.97 9.01 -3.60
C LYS A 70 8.60 9.17 -2.12
N ILE A 71 9.09 8.25 -1.31
CA ILE A 71 8.99 8.32 0.15
C ILE A 71 10.40 8.22 0.73
N SER A 72 10.81 9.23 1.46
CA SER A 72 12.12 9.30 2.08
C SER A 72 11.99 9.78 3.52
N ALA A 73 12.96 9.45 4.36
CA ALA A 73 12.99 9.87 5.75
C ALA A 73 14.42 9.88 6.28
N TYR A 74 14.66 10.61 7.36
CA TYR A 74 15.88 10.45 8.13
C TYR A 74 15.96 9.03 8.73
N GLY A 75 14.85 8.55 9.27
CA GLY A 75 14.66 7.19 9.74
C GLY A 75 14.33 6.20 8.61
N ARG A 76 13.30 5.41 8.78
CA ARG A 76 12.91 4.30 7.91
C ARG A 76 11.66 4.64 7.08
N THR A 77 11.50 3.95 5.95
CA THR A 77 10.40 4.21 5.02
C THR A 77 9.63 2.95 4.68
N CYS A 78 8.35 3.12 4.31
CA CYS A 78 7.53 2.05 3.74
C CYS A 78 6.48 2.61 2.78
N GLY A 79 6.03 1.76 1.88
CA GLY A 79 5.07 2.16 0.85
C GLY A 79 3.65 2.34 1.39
N ILE A 80 3.16 1.41 2.22
CA ILE A 80 1.77 1.37 2.69
C ILE A 80 1.69 1.67 4.20
N ALA A 81 2.21 0.79 5.06
CA ALA A 81 2.10 0.91 6.50
C ALA A 81 3.45 0.73 7.20
N TYR A 82 3.76 1.55 8.21
CA TYR A 82 4.99 1.38 8.96
C TYR A 82 4.92 0.18 9.90
N SER A 83 3.86 0.06 10.70
CA SER A 83 3.58 -1.12 11.53
C SER A 83 2.20 -1.68 11.23
N ASN A 84 2.09 -3.00 11.06
CA ASN A 84 0.84 -3.68 10.77
C ASN A 84 0.46 -4.66 11.88
N TYR A 85 -0.62 -4.37 12.58
CA TYR A 85 -1.30 -5.21 13.58
C TYR A 85 -2.70 -5.63 13.12
N GLY A 86 -3.10 -5.28 11.90
CA GLY A 86 -4.39 -5.59 11.27
C GLY A 86 -4.21 -6.19 9.88
N ASP A 87 -5.17 -6.00 9.00
CA ASP A 87 -5.16 -6.61 7.67
C ASP A 87 -4.72 -5.62 6.60
N ILE A 88 -3.84 -6.05 5.70
CA ILE A 88 -3.51 -5.33 4.46
C ILE A 88 -3.75 -6.28 3.30
N THR A 89 -4.74 -5.96 2.44
CA THR A 89 -5.20 -6.86 1.39
C THR A 89 -5.22 -6.19 0.02
N ALA A 90 -4.66 -6.86 -0.98
CA ALA A 90 -4.71 -6.46 -2.39
C ALA A 90 -4.20 -5.03 -2.63
N CYS A 91 -3.16 -4.64 -1.91
CA CYS A 91 -2.51 -3.34 -2.03
C CYS A 91 -1.23 -3.42 -2.87
N TRP A 92 -0.83 -2.30 -3.46
CA TRP A 92 0.43 -2.28 -4.18
C TRP A 92 1.18 -0.95 -4.03
N PHE A 93 2.49 -1.05 -4.19
CA PHE A 93 3.41 0.08 -4.20
C PHE A 93 4.30 0.05 -5.45
N ASN A 94 4.53 1.21 -6.07
CA ASN A 94 5.55 1.34 -7.11
C ASN A 94 6.22 2.71 -7.03
N GLY A 95 7.44 2.73 -6.56
CA GLY A 95 8.13 4.00 -6.38
C GLY A 95 9.53 3.85 -5.82
N THR A 96 10.01 4.94 -5.22
CA THR A 96 11.33 5.00 -4.59
C THR A 96 11.20 5.15 -3.09
N LEU A 97 11.74 4.21 -2.35
CA LEU A 97 11.94 4.28 -0.90
C LEU A 97 13.40 4.56 -0.58
N LYS A 98 13.69 5.12 0.60
CA LYS A 98 15.04 5.11 1.15
C LYS A 98 15.48 3.64 1.27
N LYS A 99 16.67 3.32 0.77
CA LYS A 99 17.08 1.93 0.49
C LYS A 99 17.24 1.05 1.73
N ASP A 100 17.64 1.64 2.85
CA ASP A 100 18.00 0.86 4.03
C ASP A 100 16.77 0.53 4.88
N GLU A 101 16.60 -0.75 5.21
CA GLU A 101 15.57 -1.25 6.11
C GLU A 101 14.13 -0.84 5.74
N SER A 102 13.81 -0.80 4.45
CA SER A 102 12.50 -0.40 3.93
C SER A 102 11.68 -1.59 3.45
N GLY A 103 10.37 -1.58 3.69
CA GLY A 103 9.41 -2.53 3.13
C GLY A 103 8.46 -1.83 2.15
N ALA A 104 8.28 -2.37 0.96
CA ALA A 104 7.39 -1.77 -0.02
C ALA A 104 5.94 -1.71 0.44
N ILE A 105 5.49 -2.71 1.20
CA ILE A 105 4.16 -2.77 1.77
C ILE A 105 4.22 -2.42 3.25
N VAL A 106 5.02 -3.15 4.03
CA VAL A 106 5.08 -2.99 5.50
C VAL A 106 6.53 -3.01 5.99
N ARG A 107 6.83 -2.17 6.97
CA ARG A 107 8.12 -2.21 7.67
C ARG A 107 8.15 -3.28 8.76
N TYR A 108 7.16 -3.31 9.65
CA TYR A 108 7.00 -4.31 10.71
C TYR A 108 5.64 -4.98 10.62
N ASN A 109 5.61 -6.29 10.37
CA ASN A 109 4.37 -7.06 10.26
C ASN A 109 4.15 -7.97 11.45
N TYR A 110 3.02 -7.80 12.13
CA TYR A 110 2.55 -8.60 13.26
C TYR A 110 1.23 -9.33 12.97
N ALA A 111 0.63 -9.09 11.79
CA ALA A 111 -0.68 -9.63 11.41
C ALA A 111 -0.71 -10.02 9.92
N TYR A 112 -1.78 -9.74 9.19
CA TYR A 112 -1.98 -10.31 7.86
C TYR A 112 -1.61 -9.35 6.73
N VAL A 113 -0.83 -9.85 5.75
CA VAL A 113 -0.57 -9.17 4.47
C VAL A 113 -0.91 -10.15 3.36
N THR A 114 -1.97 -9.86 2.60
CA THR A 114 -2.53 -10.79 1.62
C THR A 114 -2.54 -10.19 0.22
N SER A 115 -1.99 -10.92 -0.75
CA SER A 115 -1.98 -10.57 -2.19
C SER A 115 -1.52 -9.14 -2.46
N CYS A 116 -0.42 -8.72 -1.84
CA CYS A 116 0.17 -7.40 -2.00
C CYS A 116 1.40 -7.44 -2.91
N TYR A 117 1.49 -6.50 -3.85
CA TYR A 117 2.53 -6.50 -4.87
C TYR A 117 3.32 -5.18 -4.86
N TRP A 118 4.57 -5.23 -5.33
CA TRP A 118 5.38 -4.02 -5.39
C TRP A 118 6.35 -4.01 -6.56
N GLY A 119 6.66 -2.82 -7.02
CA GLY A 119 7.72 -2.52 -7.99
C GLY A 119 8.71 -1.50 -7.41
N GLY A 120 9.45 -0.87 -8.28
CA GLY A 120 10.43 0.15 -7.91
C GLY A 120 11.69 -0.41 -7.24
N ASN A 121 12.30 0.37 -6.34
CA ASN A 121 13.62 0.05 -5.78
C ASN A 121 13.59 -0.81 -4.51
N ALA A 122 12.44 -1.08 -3.93
CA ALA A 122 12.35 -1.92 -2.73
C ALA A 122 12.65 -3.39 -3.05
N GLU A 123 13.48 -4.02 -2.22
CA GLU A 123 13.84 -5.43 -2.39
C GLU A 123 12.79 -6.36 -1.77
N GLN A 124 12.11 -5.90 -0.72
CA GLN A 124 11.16 -6.70 0.05
C GLN A 124 9.81 -5.99 0.16
N GLY A 125 8.72 -6.75 0.12
CA GLY A 125 7.38 -6.25 0.42
C GLY A 125 7.19 -6.00 1.91
N VAL A 126 7.57 -6.97 2.73
CA VAL A 126 7.60 -6.89 4.19
C VAL A 126 9.05 -6.96 4.65
N PHE A 127 9.54 -5.92 5.32
CA PHE A 127 10.94 -5.88 5.75
C PHE A 127 11.19 -6.80 6.96
N SER A 128 10.37 -6.70 7.98
CA SER A 128 10.48 -7.51 9.19
C SER A 128 9.14 -8.15 9.54
N ASN A 129 9.07 -9.47 9.40
CA ASN A 129 7.88 -10.23 9.80
C ASN A 129 8.05 -10.74 11.23
N LEU A 130 7.28 -10.18 12.15
CA LEU A 130 7.39 -10.37 13.59
C LEU A 130 6.21 -11.22 14.14
N GLY A 131 5.95 -12.33 13.49
CA GLY A 131 4.87 -13.25 13.85
C GLY A 131 3.61 -13.07 13.02
N GLY A 132 3.61 -12.16 12.04
CA GLY A 132 2.52 -12.01 11.09
C GLY A 132 2.53 -13.07 9.99
N GLU A 133 1.48 -13.11 9.21
CA GLU A 133 1.30 -13.98 8.06
C GLU A 133 1.37 -13.17 6.76
N VAL A 134 2.10 -13.69 5.77
CA VAL A 134 2.20 -13.09 4.43
C VAL A 134 1.75 -14.15 3.43
N ASP A 135 0.60 -13.93 2.81
CA ASP A 135 0.01 -14.85 1.85
C ASP A 135 -0.13 -14.20 0.48
N GLY A 136 0.52 -14.79 -0.51
CA GLY A 136 0.56 -14.26 -1.86
C GLY A 136 1.31 -12.92 -1.97
N GLY A 137 1.38 -12.43 -3.20
CA GLY A 137 2.12 -11.21 -3.48
C GLY A 137 3.59 -11.47 -3.85
N ALA A 138 4.14 -10.52 -4.60
CA ALA A 138 5.52 -10.60 -5.08
C ALA A 138 6.02 -9.24 -5.58
N LYS A 139 7.35 -9.16 -5.76
CA LYS A 139 7.97 -8.06 -6.50
C LYS A 139 7.66 -8.19 -7.99
N VAL A 140 7.15 -7.12 -8.57
CA VAL A 140 6.96 -7.00 -10.01
C VAL A 140 8.28 -6.58 -10.64
N ASP A 141 8.91 -7.50 -11.34
CA ASP A 141 10.21 -7.33 -11.99
C ASP A 141 10.10 -7.10 -13.51
N GLY A 142 8.88 -7.22 -14.04
CA GLY A 142 8.58 -7.09 -15.46
C GLY A 142 8.95 -8.32 -16.33
N ALA A 143 9.69 -9.27 -15.78
CA ALA A 143 10.12 -10.50 -16.44
C ALA A 143 9.32 -11.70 -15.95
N THR A 144 9.52 -12.11 -14.71
CA THR A 144 8.85 -13.25 -14.10
C THR A 144 7.48 -12.88 -13.56
N VAL A 145 7.38 -11.76 -12.84
CA VAL A 145 6.13 -11.22 -12.33
C VAL A 145 5.82 -9.90 -13.03
N LYS A 146 4.73 -9.88 -13.77
CA LYS A 146 4.23 -8.68 -14.48
C LYS A 146 3.09 -8.03 -13.67
N TRP A 147 2.79 -6.75 -13.96
CA TRP A 147 1.64 -6.09 -13.33
C TRP A 147 0.30 -6.76 -13.66
N GLN A 148 0.17 -7.48 -14.78
CA GLN A 148 -1.02 -8.30 -15.04
C GLN A 148 -1.14 -9.45 -14.02
N THR A 149 -0.05 -10.14 -13.72
CA THR A 149 -0.02 -11.19 -12.67
C THR A 149 -0.42 -10.61 -11.30
N ALA A 150 0.06 -9.40 -10.99
CA ALA A 150 -0.31 -8.70 -9.77
C ALA A 150 -1.81 -8.35 -9.74
N VAL A 151 -2.37 -7.86 -10.84
CA VAL A 151 -3.81 -7.58 -10.99
C VAL A 151 -4.64 -8.83 -10.72
N ASP A 152 -4.29 -9.94 -11.35
CA ASP A 152 -5.01 -11.21 -11.20
C ASP A 152 -4.97 -11.70 -9.75
N GLY A 153 -3.79 -11.68 -9.13
CA GLY A 153 -3.61 -12.09 -7.73
C GLY A 153 -4.34 -11.20 -6.73
N MET A 154 -4.29 -9.88 -6.92
CA MET A 154 -5.02 -8.93 -6.06
C MET A 154 -6.54 -9.11 -6.17
N ASN A 155 -7.04 -9.31 -7.38
CA ASN A 155 -8.49 -9.46 -7.61
C ASN A 155 -9.05 -10.76 -7.00
N THR A 156 -8.25 -11.80 -6.91
CA THR A 156 -8.65 -13.03 -6.19
C THR A 156 -8.97 -12.74 -4.72
N ALA A 157 -8.21 -11.85 -4.08
CA ALA A 157 -8.42 -11.44 -2.70
C ALA A 157 -9.52 -10.37 -2.53
N LEU A 158 -10.03 -9.78 -3.61
CA LEU A 158 -11.06 -8.73 -3.60
C LEU A 158 -12.48 -9.25 -3.86
N THR A 159 -12.74 -10.53 -3.66
CA THR A 159 -14.09 -11.09 -3.82
C THR A 159 -15.10 -10.35 -2.95
N GLY A 160 -16.15 -9.80 -3.58
CA GLY A 160 -17.18 -9.00 -2.89
C GLY A 160 -16.83 -7.52 -2.66
N ASN A 161 -15.65 -7.05 -3.09
CA ASN A 161 -15.35 -5.61 -3.07
C ASN A 161 -16.03 -4.91 -4.26
N ASP A 162 -16.44 -3.64 -4.06
CA ASP A 162 -17.09 -2.82 -5.11
C ASP A 162 -16.13 -2.45 -6.25
N TYR A 163 -14.83 -2.60 -6.04
CA TYR A 163 -13.77 -2.25 -6.97
C TYR A 163 -12.81 -3.40 -7.19
N GLN A 164 -12.25 -3.47 -8.38
CA GLN A 164 -11.19 -4.39 -8.76
C GLN A 164 -10.03 -3.63 -9.42
N TRP A 165 -8.87 -4.23 -9.43
CA TRP A 165 -7.73 -3.74 -10.18
C TRP A 165 -7.84 -4.10 -11.67
N THR A 166 -7.37 -3.21 -12.53
CA THR A 166 -7.19 -3.44 -13.98
C THR A 166 -5.95 -2.68 -14.41
N LEU A 167 -5.31 -3.11 -15.50
CA LEU A 167 -4.20 -2.32 -16.04
C LEU A 167 -4.70 -1.02 -16.65
N GLY A 168 -4.10 0.08 -16.21
CA GLY A 168 -4.28 1.39 -16.84
C GLY A 168 -3.42 1.55 -18.09
N THR A 169 -3.63 2.63 -18.82
CA THR A 169 -2.87 2.97 -20.03
C THR A 169 -1.36 3.14 -19.79
N GLY A 170 -0.96 3.46 -18.55
CA GLY A 170 0.45 3.54 -18.13
C GLY A 170 1.06 2.21 -17.70
N GLY A 171 0.35 1.09 -17.84
CA GLY A 171 0.84 -0.24 -17.47
C GLY A 171 0.83 -0.55 -15.97
N LEU A 172 0.42 0.39 -15.11
CA LEU A 172 0.24 0.18 -13.68
C LEU A 172 -1.23 -0.14 -13.37
N PRO A 173 -1.52 -0.88 -12.27
CA PRO A 173 -2.88 -1.15 -11.87
C PRO A 173 -3.64 0.12 -11.49
N VAL A 174 -4.89 0.19 -11.89
CA VAL A 174 -5.84 1.24 -11.51
C VAL A 174 -7.13 0.59 -11.03
N LEU A 175 -7.84 1.27 -10.13
CA LEU A 175 -9.14 0.78 -9.65
C LEU A 175 -10.25 1.08 -10.65
N LYS A 176 -11.08 0.08 -10.89
CA LYS A 176 -12.31 0.19 -11.67
C LYS A 176 -13.45 -0.37 -10.84
N ARG A 177 -14.58 0.35 -10.83
CA ARG A 177 -15.80 -0.12 -10.17
C ARG A 177 -16.33 -1.38 -10.88
N ASN A 178 -16.72 -2.36 -10.11
CA ASN A 178 -17.39 -3.55 -10.64
C ASN A 178 -18.77 -3.12 -11.16
N ASN A 179 -19.07 -3.39 -12.43
CA ASN A 179 -20.37 -3.14 -13.01
C ASN A 179 -21.35 -4.26 -12.61
N ASN A 180 -21.52 -4.47 -11.31
CA ASN A 180 -22.55 -5.34 -10.78
C ASN A 180 -23.75 -4.46 -10.38
N GLU A 181 -24.35 -3.77 -11.37
CA GLU A 181 -25.73 -3.32 -11.22
C GLU A 181 -26.63 -4.38 -11.83
N PRO A 182 -27.71 -4.76 -11.10
CA PRO A 182 -28.73 -5.66 -11.62
C PRO A 182 -29.46 -5.07 -12.82
#